data_8eec00f470b942d2aa65150b9a85701f
#
_entry.id   8eec00f470b942d2aa65150b9a85701f
#
_cell.length_a   1.000
_cell.length_b   1.000
_cell.length_c   1.000
_cell.angle_alpha   90.00
_cell.angle_beta   90.00
_cell.angle_gamma   90.00
#
_symmetry.space_group_name_H-M   'P 1'
#
loop_
_entity.id
_entity.type
_entity.pdbx_description
1 polymer ?
#
loop_
_entity_poly.entity_id
_entity_poly.type
_entity_poly.pdbx_seq_one_letter_code
_entity_poly.pdbx_strand_id
1 'polypeptide(L)'
;AKRNITINAGETFTVNAREMEVNIDRDIIEKIGKNKISTIGNKISLEAMEKEEEITENTNINIGGHLTQEVGDIVLETFSGDAIIIAEGKALLQGKDDARISKG
;
A
#
# COMPACT_ATOMS: atom_id res chain seq x y z
N ALA A 1 -3.19 -26.18 -21.22
CA ALA A 1 -4.16 -26.95 -20.45
C ALA A 1 -5.48 -26.22 -20.35
N LYS A 2 -6.57 -26.97 -20.38
CA LYS A 2 -7.92 -26.36 -20.31
C LYS A 2 -8.43 -26.17 -18.89
N ARG A 3 -7.81 -26.79 -17.89
CA ARG A 3 -8.33 -26.79 -16.52
C ARG A 3 -7.33 -26.30 -15.51
N ASN A 4 -6.36 -27.11 -15.15
CA ASN A 4 -5.45 -26.76 -14.07
C ASN A 4 -3.98 -27.00 -14.44
N ILE A 5 -3.15 -26.08 -14.02
CA ILE A 5 -1.71 -26.24 -14.03
C ILE A 5 -1.25 -26.09 -12.58
N THR A 6 -0.54 -27.08 -12.08
CA THR A 6 0.02 -27.06 -10.74
C THR A 6 1.54 -27.18 -10.83
N ILE A 7 2.24 -26.26 -10.19
CA ILE A 7 3.70 -26.29 -10.12
C ILE A 7 4.10 -26.40 -8.66
N ASN A 8 4.82 -27.46 -8.33
CA ASN A 8 5.36 -27.71 -7.00
C ASN A 8 6.90 -27.70 -7.08
N ALA A 9 7.50 -26.71 -6.46
CA ALA A 9 8.95 -26.63 -6.34
C ALA A 9 9.33 -26.93 -4.88
N GLY A 10 10.26 -27.85 -4.67
CA GLY A 10 10.67 -28.23 -3.31
C GLY A 10 11.43 -27.13 -2.58
N GLU A 11 12.15 -26.30 -3.30
CA GLU A 11 12.91 -25.21 -2.72
C GLU A 11 12.61 -23.86 -3.40
N THR A 12 12.95 -23.72 -4.68
CA THR A 12 12.85 -22.43 -5.35
C THR A 12 12.16 -22.57 -6.70
N PHE A 13 11.25 -21.65 -6.96
CA PHE A 13 10.67 -21.45 -8.29
C PHE A 13 11.12 -20.07 -8.78
N THR A 14 11.85 -20.02 -9.90
CA THR A 14 12.43 -18.78 -10.44
C THR A 14 11.91 -18.51 -11.84
N VAL A 15 11.48 -17.28 -12.08
CA VAL A 15 11.09 -16.80 -13.41
C VAL A 15 12.01 -15.65 -13.79
N ASN A 16 12.76 -15.82 -14.88
CA ASN A 16 13.59 -14.78 -15.48
C ASN A 16 13.02 -14.45 -16.84
N ALA A 17 12.53 -13.25 -17.02
CA ALA A 17 11.93 -12.82 -18.28
C ALA A 17 12.12 -11.33 -18.48
N ARG A 18 12.12 -10.88 -19.72
CA ARG A 18 12.09 -9.45 -20.02
C ARG A 18 10.77 -8.83 -19.61
N GLU A 19 9.68 -9.55 -19.81
CA GLU A 19 8.33 -9.13 -19.46
C GLU A 19 7.55 -10.31 -18.90
N MET A 20 6.67 -10.06 -17.97
CA MET A 20 5.75 -11.05 -17.46
C MET A 20 4.35 -10.43 -17.42
N GLU A 21 3.40 -11.09 -18.09
CA GLU A 21 2.00 -10.71 -18.04
C GLU A 21 1.20 -11.77 -17.29
N VAL A 22 0.35 -11.35 -16.41
CA VAL A 22 -0.55 -12.23 -15.68
C VAL A 22 -1.97 -11.70 -15.85
N ASN A 23 -2.82 -12.46 -16.53
CA ASN A 23 -4.21 -12.11 -16.77
C ASN A 23 -5.10 -13.13 -16.07
N ILE A 24 -5.82 -12.68 -15.07
CA ILE A 24 -6.65 -13.55 -14.22
C ILE A 24 -8.05 -12.96 -14.13
N ASP A 25 -9.05 -13.74 -14.49
CA ASP A 25 -10.43 -13.28 -14.54
C ASP A 25 -11.03 -13.05 -13.14
N ARG A 26 -10.58 -13.78 -12.14
CA ARG A 26 -11.19 -13.72 -10.81
C ARG A 26 -10.20 -13.31 -9.75
N ASP A 27 -9.42 -14.23 -9.21
CA ASP A 27 -8.64 -13.95 -8.01
C ASP A 27 -7.19 -14.40 -8.13
N ILE A 28 -6.28 -13.61 -7.56
CA ILE A 28 -4.93 -14.03 -7.22
C ILE A 28 -4.88 -14.19 -5.71
N ILE A 29 -4.51 -15.37 -5.24
CA ILE A 29 -4.38 -15.66 -3.82
C ILE A 29 -2.92 -15.99 -3.53
N GLU A 30 -2.29 -15.19 -2.68
CA GLU A 30 -0.91 -15.41 -2.26
C GLU A 30 -0.86 -15.65 -0.76
N LYS A 31 -0.13 -16.69 -0.34
CA LYS A 31 0.16 -16.98 1.05
C LYS A 31 1.65 -17.10 1.21
N ILE A 32 2.26 -16.22 1.98
CA ILE A 32 3.71 -16.13 2.12
C ILE A 32 4.05 -16.26 3.60
N GLY A 33 4.84 -17.28 3.94
CA GLY A 33 5.13 -17.60 5.33
C GLY A 33 6.07 -16.63 6.02
N LYS A 34 6.92 -15.91 5.27
CA LYS A 34 7.87 -14.96 5.84
C LYS A 34 7.80 -13.60 5.17
N ASN A 35 8.45 -13.42 4.05
CA ASN A 35 8.64 -12.10 3.44
C ASN A 35 8.19 -12.06 2.00
N LYS A 36 7.56 -10.96 1.62
CA LYS A 36 7.37 -10.59 0.23
C LYS A 36 8.20 -9.33 -0.04
N ILE A 37 9.16 -9.43 -0.95
CA ILE A 37 10.08 -8.34 -1.29
C ILE A 37 9.90 -7.97 -2.75
N SER A 38 9.59 -6.70 -3.01
CA SER A 38 9.43 -6.18 -4.36
C SER A 38 10.34 -4.98 -4.56
N THR A 39 11.16 -5.02 -5.61
CA THR A 39 12.00 -3.89 -6.02
C THR A 39 11.60 -3.49 -7.43
N ILE A 40 11.14 -2.26 -7.59
CA ILE A 40 10.62 -1.75 -8.85
C ILE A 40 11.40 -0.51 -9.24
N GLY A 41 12.03 -0.57 -10.41
CA GLY A 41 12.95 0.48 -10.86
C GLY A 41 12.27 1.80 -11.24
N ASN A 42 10.99 1.77 -11.55
CA ASN A 42 10.31 2.97 -12.01
C ASN A 42 8.99 3.24 -11.27
N LYS A 43 7.94 2.50 -11.55
CA LYS A 43 6.62 2.87 -11.08
C LYS A 43 5.78 1.67 -10.67
N ILE A 44 5.06 1.79 -9.57
CA ILE A 44 3.97 0.89 -9.19
C ILE A 44 2.66 1.62 -9.44
N SER A 45 1.76 1.01 -10.21
CA SER A 45 0.41 1.51 -10.41
C SER A 45 -0.60 0.50 -9.88
N LEU A 46 -1.50 0.95 -9.04
CA LEU A 46 -2.56 0.13 -8.47
C LEU A 46 -3.89 0.84 -8.68
N GLU A 47 -4.84 0.15 -9.29
CA GLU A 47 -6.20 0.62 -9.45
C GLU A 47 -7.14 -0.44 -8.90
N ALA A 48 -7.99 -0.08 -7.96
CA ALA A 48 -8.91 -0.99 -7.31
C ALA A 48 -10.14 -0.25 -6.82
N MET A 49 -11.24 -0.95 -6.63
CA MET A 49 -12.42 -0.37 -6.01
C MET A 49 -12.21 -0.17 -4.52
N GLU A 50 -11.55 -1.10 -3.87
CA GLU A 50 -11.26 -1.06 -2.43
C GLU A 50 -9.87 -1.59 -2.16
N LYS A 51 -9.26 -1.12 -1.08
CA LYS A 51 -7.98 -1.61 -0.59
C LYS A 51 -8.03 -1.74 0.91
N GLU A 52 -7.65 -2.91 1.43
CA GLU A 52 -7.54 -3.16 2.85
C GLU A 52 -6.12 -3.57 3.21
N GLU A 53 -5.58 -3.01 4.28
CA GLU A 53 -4.29 -3.38 4.83
C GLU A 53 -4.40 -3.54 6.34
N GLU A 54 -3.87 -4.63 6.86
CA GLU A 54 -3.77 -4.87 8.29
C GLU A 54 -2.31 -5.18 8.63
N ILE A 55 -1.70 -4.36 9.47
CA ILE A 55 -0.30 -4.48 9.84
C ILE A 55 -0.22 -4.48 11.35
N THR A 56 0.24 -5.58 11.93
CA THR A 56 0.23 -5.78 13.37
C THR A 56 1.34 -5.03 14.11
N GLU A 57 2.44 -4.70 13.45
CA GLU A 57 3.55 -4.01 14.10
C GLU A 57 3.79 -2.63 13.51
N ASN A 58 4.66 -2.51 12.54
CA ASN A 58 5.11 -1.20 12.05
C ASN A 58 4.92 -1.01 10.55
N THR A 59 4.61 0.21 10.15
CA THR A 59 4.65 0.63 8.76
C THR A 59 5.61 1.79 8.63
N ASN A 60 6.60 1.65 7.74
CA ASN A 60 7.58 2.70 7.45
C ASN A 60 7.45 3.12 6.00
N ILE A 61 7.28 4.41 5.77
CA ILE A 61 7.16 4.98 4.43
C ILE A 61 8.14 6.13 4.29
N ASN A 62 9.05 6.03 3.31
CA ASN A 62 9.99 7.08 2.95
C ASN A 62 9.70 7.55 1.54
N ILE A 63 9.49 8.85 1.37
CA ILE A 63 9.19 9.45 0.08
C ILE A 63 10.15 10.61 -0.14
N GLY A 64 10.99 10.51 -1.15
CA GLY A 64 11.98 11.55 -1.46
C GLY A 64 11.41 12.77 -2.13
N GLY A 65 10.23 12.69 -2.70
CA GLY A 65 9.53 13.80 -3.34
C GLY A 65 8.26 14.17 -2.61
N HIS A 66 7.15 14.21 -3.31
CA HIS A 66 5.85 14.58 -2.75
C HIS A 66 5.00 13.37 -2.41
N LEU A 67 4.27 13.47 -1.31
CA LEU A 67 3.13 12.60 -1.04
C LEU A 67 1.86 13.41 -1.26
N THR A 68 1.01 12.94 -2.16
CA THR A 68 -0.28 13.57 -2.46
C THR A 68 -1.38 12.56 -2.19
N GLN A 69 -2.36 12.96 -1.39
CA GLN A 69 -3.54 12.16 -1.11
C GLN A 69 -4.79 12.98 -1.40
N GLU A 70 -5.69 12.43 -2.20
CA GLU A 70 -6.96 13.06 -2.52
C GLU A 70 -8.07 12.09 -2.16
N VAL A 71 -8.97 12.51 -1.27
CA VAL A 71 -10.03 11.66 -0.73
C VAL A 71 -11.37 12.36 -0.97
N GLY A 72 -12.26 11.67 -1.67
CA GLY A 72 -13.55 12.25 -2.09
C GLY A 72 -14.55 12.47 -0.96
N ASP A 73 -14.39 11.80 0.17
CA ASP A 73 -15.33 11.90 1.28
C ASP A 73 -14.60 12.22 2.58
N ILE A 74 -14.21 11.24 3.36
CA ILE A 74 -13.66 11.46 4.71
C ILE A 74 -12.34 10.73 4.87
N VAL A 75 -11.36 11.40 5.48
CA VAL A 75 -10.19 10.75 6.08
C VAL A 75 -10.42 10.65 7.58
N LEU A 76 -10.42 9.45 8.11
CA LEU A 76 -10.52 9.19 9.54
C LEU A 76 -9.24 8.51 10.03
N GLU A 77 -8.55 9.15 10.96
CA GLU A 77 -7.35 8.61 11.58
C GLU A 77 -7.53 8.58 13.08
N THR A 78 -7.30 7.44 13.71
CA THR A 78 -7.45 7.26 15.15
C THR A 78 -6.16 6.69 15.73
N PHE A 79 -5.63 7.34 16.76
CA PHE A 79 -4.39 6.95 17.42
C PHE A 79 -4.65 6.66 18.88
N SER A 80 -4.21 5.49 19.35
CA SER A 80 -4.31 5.15 20.78
C SER A 80 -3.24 5.87 21.63
N GLY A 81 -2.12 6.18 21.01
CA GLY A 81 -1.04 6.94 21.63
C GLY A 81 -0.96 8.35 21.06
N ASP A 82 0.23 8.78 20.74
CA ASP A 82 0.47 10.12 20.21
C ASP A 82 0.33 10.17 18.68
N ALA A 83 -0.15 11.28 18.18
CA ALA A 83 -0.03 11.64 16.76
C ALA A 83 0.95 12.80 16.66
N ILE A 84 2.00 12.62 15.87
CA ILE A 84 3.08 13.60 15.74
C ILE A 84 3.26 13.98 14.27
N ILE A 85 3.16 15.28 14.00
CA ILE A 85 3.41 15.83 12.66
C ILE A 85 4.45 16.93 12.81
N ILE A 86 5.58 16.78 12.12
CA ILE A 86 6.68 17.74 12.16
C ILE A 86 7.00 18.17 10.74
N ALA A 87 7.06 19.47 10.50
CA ALA A 87 7.48 20.06 9.24
C ALA A 87 8.64 21.01 9.50
N GLU A 88 9.72 20.91 8.73
CA GLU A 88 10.81 21.87 8.79
C GLU A 88 10.40 23.22 8.20
N GLY A 89 9.52 23.21 7.22
CA GLY A 89 8.91 24.39 6.65
C GLY A 89 7.56 24.70 7.29
N LYS A 90 6.53 24.78 6.48
CA LYS A 90 5.19 25.16 6.91
C LYS A 90 4.29 23.93 7.07
N ALA A 91 3.53 23.90 8.14
CA ALA A 91 2.41 22.98 8.30
C ALA A 91 1.11 23.77 8.21
N LEU A 92 0.21 23.38 7.32
CA LEU A 92 -1.06 24.07 7.09
C LEU A 92 -2.23 23.11 7.26
N LEU A 93 -3.17 23.49 8.10
CA LEU A 93 -4.47 22.84 8.23
C LEU A 93 -5.53 23.85 7.79
N GLN A 94 -6.27 23.52 6.75
CA GLN A 94 -7.28 24.42 6.18
C GLN A 94 -8.58 23.69 5.91
N GLY A 95 -9.65 24.25 6.40
CA GLY A 95 -11.00 23.79 6.11
C GLY A 95 -11.83 24.92 5.54
N LYS A 96 -12.73 24.62 4.63
CA LYS A 96 -13.64 25.62 4.06
C LYS A 96 -14.60 26.17 5.12
N ASP A 97 -15.16 25.30 5.94
CA ASP A 97 -16.13 25.65 6.96
C ASP A 97 -15.50 25.77 8.35
N ASP A 98 -14.56 24.89 8.66
CA ASP A 98 -13.88 24.89 9.95
C ASP A 98 -12.53 24.16 9.86
N ALA A 99 -11.60 24.59 10.66
CA ALA A 99 -10.34 23.87 10.90
C ALA A 99 -10.09 23.88 12.41
N ARG A 100 -10.06 22.70 13.02
CA ARG A 100 -10.09 22.62 14.49
C ARG A 100 -9.04 21.65 15.03
N ILE A 101 -8.40 22.09 16.11
CA ILE A 101 -7.61 21.24 16.98
C ILE A 101 -8.21 21.43 18.37
N SER A 102 -8.67 20.35 18.98
CA SER A 102 -9.30 20.43 20.29
C SER A 102 -8.86 19.31 21.20
N LYS A 103 -8.87 19.60 22.49
CA LYS A 103 -8.67 18.61 23.53
C LYS A 103 -10.01 17.94 23.81
N GLY A 104 -10.10 16.69 23.50
CA GLY A 104 -11.23 15.81 23.53
C GLY A 104 -12.42 16.03 24.38
#